data_b4228b6ae5f03c76b68ab273e3def13a
#
_entry.id   b4228b6ae5f03c76b68ab273e3def13a
#
_cell.length_a   1.000
_cell.length_b   1.000
_cell.length_c   1.000
_cell.angle_alpha   90.00
_cell.angle_beta   90.00
_cell.angle_gamma   90.00
#
_symmetry.space_group_name_H-M   'P 1'
#
loop_
_entity.id
_entity.type
_entity.pdbx_description
1 polymer ?
#
loop_
_entity_poly.entity_id
_entity_poly.type
_entity_poly.pdbx_seq_one_letter_code
_entity_poly.pdbx_strand_id
1 'polypeptide(L)'
;PYGLSYPSIVASGVNATILHYMKNDDPISKNEMMLIDFGVRWMTMHADITRTFPVSGKFNPMQKMLYEIVLRGQREVEKTARAGITVEELNEVCWEVINNELEKKFRGSGGKCKLRYENRPHGVSHLMGEQEHDGDPFRNYATQPMQAGWMISNEPGLYGDFKIRLNGKTYDETIG
;
A
#
# COMPACT_ATOMS: atom_id res chain seq x y z
N PRO A 1 26.86 -0.66 9.22
CA PRO A 1 25.53 -0.99 9.39
C PRO A 1 24.93 0.27 9.96
N TYR A 2 23.98 1.20 9.68
CA TYR A 2 23.23 0.27 10.00
C TYR A 2 22.34 0.79 11.12
N GLY A 3 21.17 0.81 10.86
CA GLY A 3 20.09 1.29 11.68
C GLY A 3 18.81 1.06 10.91
N LEU A 4 17.75 1.62 11.38
CA LEU A 4 16.51 1.70 10.61
C LEU A 4 16.69 2.71 9.48
N SER A 5 16.04 2.46 8.35
CA SER A 5 15.90 3.45 7.26
C SER A 5 15.11 4.64 7.74
N TYR A 6 14.05 4.37 8.49
CA TYR A 6 13.11 5.32 9.08
C TYR A 6 12.52 4.73 10.37
N PRO A 7 11.86 5.53 11.22
CA PRO A 7 11.12 5.02 12.36
C PRO A 7 10.00 4.07 11.89
N SER A 8 10.00 2.83 12.38
CA SER A 8 9.02 1.83 11.97
C SER A 8 7.60 2.25 12.30
N ILE A 9 6.66 1.86 11.45
CA ILE A 9 5.23 2.03 11.64
C ILE A 9 4.63 0.67 11.97
N VAL A 10 3.89 0.59 13.08
CA VAL A 10 3.14 -0.61 13.48
C VAL A 10 1.72 -0.18 13.80
N ALA A 11 0.80 -0.48 12.93
CA ALA A 11 -0.57 0.00 13.00
C ALA A 11 -1.59 -1.12 12.78
N SER A 12 -2.73 -1.07 13.48
CA SER A 12 -3.84 -1.98 13.25
C SER A 12 -5.17 -1.25 13.18
N GLY A 13 -6.15 -1.86 12.51
CA GLY A 13 -7.50 -1.32 12.38
C GLY A 13 -7.49 0.10 11.83
N VAL A 14 -8.16 1.02 12.51
CA VAL A 14 -8.27 2.42 12.09
C VAL A 14 -6.91 3.13 12.00
N ASN A 15 -5.93 2.77 12.84
CA ASN A 15 -4.61 3.39 12.82
C ASN A 15 -3.83 3.06 11.55
N ALA A 16 -4.06 1.88 10.97
CA ALA A 16 -3.46 1.50 9.69
C ALA A 16 -3.94 2.38 8.50
N THR A 17 -4.99 3.18 8.69
CA THR A 17 -5.46 4.15 7.69
C THR A 17 -4.79 5.53 7.82
N ILE A 18 -3.92 5.71 8.80
CA ILE A 18 -3.17 6.96 9.02
C ILE A 18 -1.80 6.77 8.40
N LEU A 19 -1.54 7.51 7.32
CA LEU A 19 -0.22 7.51 6.69
C LEU A 19 0.83 7.98 7.69
N HIS A 20 1.96 7.28 7.78
CA HIS A 20 3.02 7.54 8.76
C HIS A 20 2.53 7.55 10.21
N TYR A 21 1.73 6.53 10.62
CA TYR A 21 1.33 6.37 12.01
C TYR A 21 2.54 6.07 12.90
N MET A 22 2.96 7.07 13.70
CA MET A 22 4.22 7.02 14.46
C MET A 22 4.04 6.68 15.94
N LYS A 23 2.80 6.65 16.43
CA LYS A 23 2.52 6.46 17.85
C LYS A 23 2.87 5.03 18.33
N ASN A 24 2.51 4.02 17.55
CA ASN A 24 2.85 2.60 17.75
C ASN A 24 2.51 2.02 19.15
N ASP A 25 1.52 2.56 19.86
CA ASP A 25 1.25 2.22 21.27
C ASP A 25 -0.20 1.83 21.55
N ASP A 26 -1.07 1.79 20.54
CA ASP A 26 -2.45 1.39 20.72
C ASP A 26 -2.61 -0.14 20.76
N PRO A 27 -3.57 -0.66 21.54
CA PRO A 27 -3.85 -2.09 21.59
C PRO A 27 -4.21 -2.68 20.23
N ILE A 28 -3.70 -3.87 19.94
CA ILE A 28 -3.96 -4.61 18.70
C ILE A 28 -5.11 -5.57 18.93
N SER A 29 -6.16 -5.49 18.11
CA SER A 29 -7.31 -6.39 18.18
C SER A 29 -7.12 -7.61 17.27
N LYS A 30 -7.49 -8.78 17.78
CA LYS A 30 -7.36 -10.05 17.06
C LYS A 30 -8.13 -10.10 15.73
N ASN A 31 -9.16 -9.29 15.58
CA ASN A 31 -10.02 -9.31 14.39
C ASN A 31 -9.57 -8.32 13.29
N GLU A 32 -8.54 -7.54 13.57
CA GLU A 32 -8.05 -6.50 12.67
C GLU A 32 -6.95 -6.97 11.73
N MET A 33 -6.72 -6.19 10.69
CA MET A 33 -5.49 -6.24 9.92
C MET A 33 -4.41 -5.44 10.65
N MET A 34 -3.18 -5.90 10.58
CA MET A 34 -2.00 -5.19 11.07
C MET A 34 -1.08 -4.88 9.90
N LEU A 35 -0.66 -3.63 9.82
CA LEU A 35 0.36 -3.13 8.92
C LEU A 35 1.65 -2.94 9.71
N ILE A 36 2.75 -3.46 9.19
CA ILE A 36 4.10 -3.17 9.66
C ILE A 36 4.89 -2.63 8.48
N ASP A 37 5.44 -1.44 8.67
CA ASP A 37 6.27 -0.78 7.70
C ASP A 37 7.62 -0.45 8.36
N PHE A 38 8.69 -0.99 7.80
CA PHE A 38 10.03 -0.85 8.32
C PHE A 38 11.09 -1.08 7.24
N GLY A 39 12.23 -0.47 7.44
CA GLY A 39 13.38 -0.67 6.57
C GLY A 39 14.69 -0.65 7.34
N VAL A 40 15.72 -1.18 6.74
CA VAL A 40 17.08 -1.14 7.29
C VAL A 40 17.99 -0.37 6.36
N ARG A 41 18.93 0.36 6.95
CA ARG A 41 20.00 1.01 6.23
C ARG A 41 21.26 0.14 6.25
N TRP A 42 21.74 -0.18 5.07
CA TRP A 42 23.00 -0.89 4.90
C TRP A 42 23.98 -0.01 4.13
N MET A 43 25.07 0.34 4.77
CA MET A 43 26.01 1.34 4.25
C MET A 43 25.27 2.67 3.95
N THR A 44 25.18 3.06 2.68
CA THR A 44 24.48 4.26 2.23
C THR A 44 23.10 3.96 1.65
N MET A 45 22.73 2.68 1.50
CA MET A 45 21.48 2.30 0.86
C MET A 45 20.37 2.03 1.87
N HIS A 46 19.17 2.47 1.55
CA HIS A 46 17.95 2.29 2.33
C HIS A 46 17.07 1.21 1.73
N ALA A 47 16.48 0.37 2.58
CA ALA A 47 15.38 -0.53 2.22
C ALA A 47 14.08 0.01 2.78
N ASP A 48 12.99 -0.33 2.12
CA ASP A 48 11.64 0.04 2.48
C ASP A 48 10.71 -1.15 2.25
N ILE A 49 10.06 -1.64 3.32
CA ILE A 49 9.28 -2.88 3.28
C ILE A 49 8.02 -2.74 4.12
N THR A 50 6.87 -2.70 3.49
CA THR A 50 5.57 -2.79 4.16
C THR A 50 4.95 -4.17 3.99
N ARG A 51 4.35 -4.70 5.07
CA ARG A 51 3.55 -5.93 5.05
C ARG A 51 2.29 -5.75 5.88
N THR A 52 1.16 -6.14 5.29
CA THR A 52 -0.15 -6.14 5.95
C THR A 52 -0.66 -7.57 6.07
N PHE A 53 -1.12 -7.96 7.24
CA PHE A 53 -1.60 -9.30 7.53
C PHE A 53 -2.66 -9.30 8.65
N PRO A 54 -3.56 -10.30 8.70
CA PRO A 54 -4.53 -10.39 9.77
C PRO A 54 -3.87 -10.78 11.10
N VAL A 55 -4.18 -10.05 12.17
CA VAL A 55 -3.68 -10.34 13.54
C VAL A 55 -4.01 -11.78 13.97
N SER A 56 -5.15 -12.31 13.54
CA SER A 56 -5.55 -13.69 13.79
C SER A 56 -4.71 -14.76 13.08
N GLY A 57 -3.81 -14.36 12.16
CA GLY A 57 -3.04 -15.25 11.29
C GLY A 57 -3.84 -15.81 10.11
N LYS A 58 -5.13 -15.46 9.96
CA LYS A 58 -6.00 -15.95 8.88
C LYS A 58 -6.92 -14.86 8.36
N PHE A 59 -6.81 -14.55 7.08
CA PHE A 59 -7.71 -13.61 6.42
C PHE A 59 -9.16 -14.07 6.48
N ASN A 60 -10.07 -13.16 6.80
CA ASN A 60 -11.47 -13.36 6.48
C ASN A 60 -11.72 -13.12 4.96
N PRO A 61 -12.89 -13.54 4.42
CA PRO A 61 -13.16 -13.40 2.99
C PRO A 61 -13.07 -11.98 2.43
N MET A 62 -13.44 -10.94 3.20
CA MET A 62 -13.33 -9.56 2.76
C MET A 62 -11.88 -9.08 2.79
N GLN A 63 -11.17 -9.32 3.88
CA GLN A 63 -9.73 -8.99 4.01
C GLN A 63 -8.93 -9.61 2.87
N LYS A 64 -9.15 -10.91 2.60
CA LYS A 64 -8.50 -11.62 1.49
C LYS A 64 -8.80 -10.99 0.14
N MET A 65 -10.06 -10.65 -0.12
CA MET A 65 -10.48 -10.01 -1.38
C MET A 65 -9.78 -8.67 -1.58
N LEU A 66 -9.76 -7.81 -0.54
CA LEU A 66 -9.10 -6.50 -0.62
C LEU A 66 -7.59 -6.63 -0.79
N TYR A 67 -6.96 -7.53 -0.04
CA TYR A 67 -5.53 -7.82 -0.18
C TYR A 67 -5.18 -8.29 -1.61
N GLU A 68 -5.99 -9.17 -2.20
CA GLU A 68 -5.79 -9.65 -3.57
C GLU A 68 -5.99 -8.55 -4.62
N ILE A 69 -6.85 -7.56 -4.37
CA ILE A 69 -7.00 -6.39 -5.24
C ILE A 69 -5.71 -5.56 -5.25
N VAL A 70 -5.18 -5.23 -4.08
CA VAL A 70 -3.92 -4.49 -3.96
C VAL A 70 -2.77 -5.27 -4.60
N LEU A 71 -2.66 -6.57 -4.32
CA LEU A 71 -1.64 -7.44 -4.90
C LEU A 71 -1.68 -7.48 -6.44
N ARG A 72 -2.86 -7.39 -7.05
CA ARG A 72 -2.98 -7.28 -8.52
C ARG A 72 -2.42 -5.97 -9.04
N GLY A 73 -2.72 -4.86 -8.38
CA GLY A 73 -2.12 -3.56 -8.70
C GLY A 73 -0.61 -3.59 -8.60
N GLN A 74 -0.08 -4.12 -7.48
CA GLN A 74 1.36 -4.28 -7.28
C GLN A 74 2.03 -5.11 -8.39
N ARG A 75 1.44 -6.24 -8.76
CA ARG A 75 1.96 -7.09 -9.84
C ARG A 75 1.90 -6.41 -11.20
N GLU A 76 0.95 -5.52 -11.44
CA GLU A 76 0.90 -4.77 -12.69
C GLU A 76 2.04 -3.74 -12.75
N VAL A 77 2.37 -3.10 -11.62
CA VAL A 77 3.57 -2.27 -11.51
C VAL A 77 4.82 -3.08 -11.83
N GLU A 78 5.00 -4.27 -11.23
CA GLU A 78 6.16 -5.14 -11.51
C GLU A 78 6.32 -5.49 -13.00
N LYS A 79 5.22 -5.78 -13.69
CA LYS A 79 5.25 -6.10 -15.13
C LYS A 79 5.54 -4.89 -16.01
N THR A 80 5.10 -3.72 -15.57
CA THR A 80 5.18 -2.48 -16.36
C THR A 80 6.50 -1.75 -16.14
N ALA A 81 7.09 -1.87 -14.95
CA ALA A 81 8.32 -1.17 -14.57
C ALA A 81 9.50 -1.54 -15.48
N ARG A 82 10.05 -0.55 -16.14
CA ARG A 82 11.24 -0.66 -16.99
C ARG A 82 11.82 0.73 -17.27
N ALA A 83 13.05 0.78 -17.72
CA ALA A 83 13.63 2.03 -18.23
C ALA A 83 12.77 2.61 -19.37
N GLY A 84 12.63 3.92 -19.38
CA GLY A 84 11.91 4.68 -20.41
C GLY A 84 10.46 5.03 -20.08
N ILE A 85 9.84 4.39 -19.08
CA ILE A 85 8.54 4.83 -18.55
C ILE A 85 8.73 5.69 -17.31
N THR A 86 7.69 6.39 -16.88
CA THR A 86 7.74 7.28 -15.72
C THR A 86 7.16 6.59 -14.47
N VAL A 87 7.53 7.07 -13.28
CA VAL A 87 6.89 6.64 -12.02
C VAL A 87 5.39 6.98 -12.03
N GLU A 88 5.01 8.10 -12.66
CA GLU A 88 3.61 8.48 -12.76
C GLU A 88 2.80 7.50 -13.62
N GLU A 89 3.36 6.97 -14.70
CA GLU A 89 2.72 5.90 -15.48
C GLU A 89 2.53 4.62 -14.65
N LEU A 90 3.45 4.30 -13.73
CA LEU A 90 3.27 3.19 -12.79
C LEU A 90 2.10 3.43 -11.84
N ASN A 91 1.94 4.67 -11.35
CA ASN A 91 0.78 5.07 -10.56
C ASN A 91 -0.53 4.83 -11.33
N GLU A 92 -0.60 5.32 -12.58
CA GLU A 92 -1.80 5.19 -13.40
C GLU A 92 -2.21 3.72 -13.59
N VAL A 93 -1.31 2.87 -14.05
CA VAL A 93 -1.64 1.46 -14.32
C VAL A 93 -2.03 0.71 -13.04
N CYS A 94 -1.41 1.02 -11.91
CA CYS A 94 -1.75 0.41 -10.63
C CYS A 94 -3.16 0.78 -10.18
N TRP A 95 -3.46 2.08 -10.17
CA TRP A 95 -4.75 2.57 -9.70
C TRP A 95 -5.89 2.23 -10.64
N GLU A 96 -5.65 2.12 -11.94
CA GLU A 96 -6.63 1.61 -12.89
C GLU A 96 -7.06 0.18 -12.52
N VAL A 97 -6.11 -0.69 -12.25
CA VAL A 97 -6.39 -2.08 -11.81
C VAL A 97 -7.16 -2.11 -10.50
N ILE A 98 -6.71 -1.37 -9.48
CA ILE A 98 -7.35 -1.35 -8.15
C ILE A 98 -8.79 -0.82 -8.26
N ASN A 99 -9.01 0.30 -8.93
CA ASN A 99 -10.33 0.92 -9.06
C ASN A 99 -11.30 0.02 -9.83
N ASN A 100 -10.87 -0.56 -10.93
CA ASN A 100 -11.68 -1.49 -11.73
C ASN A 100 -12.09 -2.74 -10.91
N GLU A 101 -11.18 -3.30 -10.13
CA GLU A 101 -11.48 -4.45 -9.28
C GLU A 101 -12.40 -4.08 -8.10
N LEU A 102 -12.21 -2.92 -7.48
CA LEU A 102 -13.11 -2.42 -6.43
C LEU A 102 -14.53 -2.21 -6.97
N GLU A 103 -14.68 -1.52 -8.08
CA GLU A 103 -15.98 -1.32 -8.72
C GLU A 103 -16.67 -2.65 -9.03
N LYS A 104 -15.96 -3.56 -9.68
CA LYS A 104 -16.46 -4.89 -10.01
C LYS A 104 -16.91 -5.70 -8.79
N LYS A 105 -16.17 -5.63 -7.67
CA LYS A 105 -16.47 -6.40 -6.47
C LYS A 105 -17.55 -5.78 -5.61
N PHE A 106 -17.64 -4.48 -5.51
CA PHE A 106 -18.58 -3.80 -4.62
C PHE A 106 -19.86 -3.38 -5.31
N ARG A 107 -19.84 -2.91 -6.55
CA ARG A 107 -21.01 -2.41 -7.26
C ARG A 107 -22.08 -3.48 -7.50
N GLY A 108 -21.68 -4.71 -7.86
CA GLY A 108 -22.61 -5.82 -8.14
C GLY A 108 -23.12 -6.57 -6.90
N SER A 109 -22.54 -6.34 -5.72
CA SER A 109 -22.81 -7.08 -4.50
C SER A 109 -23.68 -6.33 -3.47
N GLY A 110 -24.04 -5.07 -3.75
CA GLY A 110 -24.65 -4.18 -2.76
C GLY A 110 -23.71 -3.79 -1.63
N GLY A 111 -22.40 -4.02 -1.79
CA GLY A 111 -21.38 -3.62 -0.85
C GLY A 111 -21.17 -2.11 -0.83
N LYS A 112 -20.62 -1.62 0.28
CA LYS A 112 -20.23 -0.22 0.46
C LYS A 112 -18.71 -0.16 0.62
N CYS A 113 -18.09 0.74 -0.13
CA CYS A 113 -16.67 1.04 -0.03
C CYS A 113 -16.56 2.56 0.09
N LYS A 114 -16.00 3.03 1.20
CA LYS A 114 -15.71 4.45 1.42
C LYS A 114 -14.22 4.59 1.66
N LEU A 115 -13.50 4.98 0.63
CA LEU A 115 -12.07 5.27 0.74
C LEU A 115 -11.85 6.52 1.61
N ARG A 116 -10.82 6.51 2.43
CA ARG A 116 -10.44 7.65 3.27
C ARG A 116 -9.75 8.75 2.48
N TYR A 117 -9.15 8.38 1.36
CA TYR A 117 -8.48 9.30 0.47
C TYR A 117 -9.19 9.25 -0.88
N GLU A 118 -9.69 10.38 -1.34
CA GLU A 118 -10.22 10.50 -2.69
C GLU A 118 -9.06 10.38 -3.67
N ASN A 119 -9.19 9.55 -4.67
CA ASN A 119 -8.19 9.22 -5.69
C ASN A 119 -7.03 8.37 -5.15
N ARG A 120 -5.88 8.98 -4.88
CA ARG A 120 -4.63 8.30 -4.50
C ARG A 120 -4.21 8.72 -3.11
N PRO A 121 -4.04 7.79 -2.17
CA PRO A 121 -3.55 8.15 -0.83
C PRO A 121 -2.10 8.64 -0.88
N HIS A 122 -1.28 8.01 -1.72
CA HIS A 122 0.13 8.31 -1.97
C HIS A 122 0.55 7.77 -3.35
N GLY A 123 1.77 8.04 -3.78
CA GLY A 123 2.35 7.38 -4.95
C GLY A 123 2.57 5.89 -4.67
N VAL A 124 2.35 5.04 -5.67
CA VAL A 124 2.64 3.60 -5.55
C VAL A 124 4.12 3.28 -5.64
N SER A 125 4.93 4.27 -6.00
CA SER A 125 6.38 4.14 -6.12
C SER A 125 7.07 5.47 -5.83
N HIS A 126 8.22 5.40 -5.22
CA HIS A 126 9.18 6.49 -5.10
C HIS A 126 10.60 6.01 -5.38
N LEU A 127 11.49 6.94 -5.69
CA LEU A 127 12.90 6.65 -5.85
C LEU A 127 13.52 6.33 -4.48
N MET A 128 14.38 5.33 -4.44
CA MET A 128 15.10 4.88 -3.26
C MET A 128 16.61 4.87 -3.55
N GLY A 129 17.42 5.11 -2.53
CA GLY A 129 18.88 5.10 -2.68
C GLY A 129 19.57 5.41 -1.37
N GLU A 130 20.33 6.50 -1.34
CA GLU A 130 21.01 7.00 -0.13
C GLU A 130 20.01 7.59 0.89
N GLN A 131 18.78 7.82 0.46
CA GLN A 131 17.64 8.16 1.31
C GLN A 131 16.48 7.20 1.02
N GLU A 132 15.57 7.06 1.96
CA GLU A 132 14.33 6.30 1.79
C GLU A 132 13.50 6.90 0.63
N HIS A 133 13.20 8.19 0.70
CA HIS A 133 12.64 8.98 -0.39
C HIS A 133 13.78 9.76 -1.06
N ASP A 134 14.43 9.14 -2.04
CA ASP A 134 15.57 9.72 -2.72
C ASP A 134 15.18 10.62 -3.91
N GLY A 135 16.16 11.30 -4.48
CA GLY A 135 15.97 12.23 -5.57
C GLY A 135 15.67 13.66 -5.11
N ASP A 136 15.02 14.43 -5.95
CA ASP A 136 14.73 15.83 -5.63
C ASP A 136 13.47 15.97 -4.75
N PRO A 137 13.41 16.99 -3.83
CA PRO A 137 12.31 17.17 -2.90
C PRO A 137 10.95 17.46 -3.57
N PHE A 138 10.96 17.89 -4.82
CA PHE A 138 9.74 18.18 -5.59
C PHE A 138 9.28 16.99 -6.42
N ARG A 139 9.99 15.84 -6.33
CA ARG A 139 9.70 14.62 -7.08
C ARG A 139 9.61 14.82 -8.60
N ASN A 140 10.40 15.75 -9.17
CA ASN A 140 10.43 15.99 -10.62
C ASN A 140 10.80 14.71 -11.40
N TYR A 141 11.54 13.80 -10.77
CA TYR A 141 11.86 12.49 -11.35
C TYR A 141 10.61 11.66 -11.69
N ALA A 142 9.49 11.87 -11.01
CA ALA A 142 8.29 11.03 -11.18
C ALA A 142 7.67 11.16 -12.58
N THR A 143 7.86 12.31 -13.24
CA THR A 143 7.39 12.60 -14.59
C THR A 143 8.47 12.42 -15.66
N GLN A 144 9.69 12.04 -15.27
CA GLN A 144 10.79 11.77 -16.19
C GLN A 144 10.91 10.27 -16.47
N PRO A 145 11.35 9.89 -17.68
CA PRO A 145 11.61 8.49 -18.00
C PRO A 145 12.63 7.88 -17.03
N MET A 146 12.26 6.80 -16.36
CA MET A 146 13.16 6.06 -15.48
C MET A 146 14.39 5.57 -16.23
N GLN A 147 15.51 5.57 -15.55
CA GLN A 147 16.76 5.07 -16.09
C GLN A 147 17.10 3.67 -15.58
N ALA A 148 17.83 2.91 -16.35
CA ALA A 148 18.35 1.64 -15.89
C ALA A 148 19.25 1.84 -14.65
N GLY A 149 19.03 1.01 -13.63
CA GLY A 149 19.75 1.11 -12.36
C GLY A 149 19.02 1.93 -11.28
N TRP A 150 17.92 2.59 -11.60
CA TRP A 150 17.07 3.19 -10.57
C TRP A 150 16.47 2.10 -9.68
N MET A 151 16.48 2.33 -8.37
CA MET A 151 15.76 1.54 -7.38
C MET A 151 14.50 2.31 -6.97
N ILE A 152 13.35 1.64 -7.04
CA ILE A 152 12.06 2.23 -6.71
C ILE A 152 11.30 1.33 -5.75
N SER A 153 10.45 1.92 -4.90
CA SER A 153 9.46 1.17 -4.12
C SER A 153 8.34 0.63 -5.02
N ASN A 154 7.55 -0.33 -4.50
CA ASN A 154 6.31 -0.80 -5.11
C ASN A 154 5.31 -1.11 -3.99
N GLU A 155 4.54 -0.12 -3.58
CA GLU A 155 3.81 -0.06 -2.32
C GLU A 155 2.35 0.45 -2.44
N PRO A 156 1.53 -0.08 -3.33
CA PRO A 156 0.13 0.31 -3.39
C PRO A 156 -0.61 -0.06 -2.10
N GLY A 157 -1.54 0.80 -1.67
CA GLY A 157 -2.35 0.59 -0.47
C GLY A 157 -3.82 0.97 -0.65
N LEU A 158 -4.71 0.35 0.11
CA LEU A 158 -6.13 0.69 0.22
C LEU A 158 -6.46 1.07 1.65
N TYR A 159 -7.10 2.22 1.82
CA TYR A 159 -7.42 2.79 3.13
C TYR A 159 -8.88 3.22 3.16
N GLY A 160 -9.69 2.59 4.01
CA GLY A 160 -11.10 2.96 4.06
C GLY A 160 -11.98 2.07 4.91
N ASP A 161 -13.28 2.37 4.85
CA ASP A 161 -14.34 1.62 5.48
C ASP A 161 -15.02 0.74 4.43
N PHE A 162 -15.03 -0.55 4.66
CA PHE A 162 -15.51 -1.55 3.73
C PHE A 162 -16.63 -2.38 4.36
N LYS A 163 -17.76 -2.47 3.67
CA LYS A 163 -18.89 -3.31 4.09
C LYS A 163 -19.41 -4.13 2.93
N ILE A 164 -19.44 -5.44 3.11
CA ILE A 164 -19.89 -6.37 2.07
C ILE A 164 -20.47 -7.63 2.68
N ARG A 165 -21.45 -8.24 1.99
CA ARG A 165 -21.97 -9.56 2.34
C ARG A 165 -21.37 -10.63 1.43
N LEU A 166 -20.64 -11.55 2.03
CA LEU A 166 -19.98 -12.67 1.34
C LEU A 166 -20.39 -13.99 2.02
N ASN A 167 -20.77 -14.98 1.25
CA ASN A 167 -21.13 -16.32 1.76
C ASN A 167 -22.16 -16.28 2.90
N GLY A 168 -23.16 -15.39 2.80
CA GLY A 168 -24.22 -15.22 3.79
C GLY A 168 -23.86 -14.41 5.03
N LYS A 169 -22.58 -14.05 5.23
CA LYS A 169 -22.09 -13.24 6.36
C LYS A 169 -21.77 -11.82 5.91
N THR A 170 -22.11 -10.84 6.74
CA THR A 170 -21.71 -9.43 6.54
C THR A 170 -20.39 -9.17 7.23
N TYR A 171 -19.47 -8.54 6.49
CA TYR A 171 -18.20 -8.00 6.96
C TYR A 171 -18.29 -6.47 6.93
N ASP A 172 -17.81 -5.82 7.98
CA ASP A 172 -17.87 -4.37 8.17
C ASP A 172 -16.61 -3.97 8.94
N GLU A 173 -15.60 -3.46 8.26
CA GLU A 173 -14.27 -3.22 8.83
C GLU A 173 -13.64 -1.97 8.22
N THR A 174 -12.85 -1.27 9.05
CA THR A 174 -11.90 -0.26 8.60
C THR A 174 -10.56 -0.94 8.33
N ILE A 175 -9.99 -0.74 7.14
CA ILE A 175 -8.76 -1.40 6.68
C ILE A 175 -7.80 -0.36 6.09
N GLY A 176 -6.51 -0.53 6.41
CA GLY A 176 -5.38 0.16 5.83
C GLY A 176 -4.20 -0.77 5.69
#